data_9990a57ec86d3b7ab6f008d3ffc0d349
#
_entry.id   9990a57ec86d3b7ab6f008d3ffc0d349
#
_cell.length_a   1.000
_cell.length_b   1.000
_cell.length_c   1.000
_cell.angle_alpha   90.00
_cell.angle_beta   90.00
_cell.angle_gamma   90.00
#
_symmetry.space_group_name_H-M   'P 1'
#
loop_
_entity.id
_entity.type
_entity.pdbx_description
1 polymer ?
#
loop_
_entity_poly.entity_id
_entity_poly.type
_entity_poly.pdbx_seq_one_letter_code
_entity_poly.pdbx_strand_id
1 'polypeptide(L)'
;MRNAKKKINASCVGCCPEAEEARRIGLSRIGEINFPSKWEQGELCLSFLKSEGCGFSLEIHGNDAVIRAGITREFIAGIGCLLSSLRTASDGLVRLVDGIYKEISENPIGVHYMPGHFGNAFEVAWPGEMERYLDDLALWGASGYGDWFDPNDMPDPYAPHVYCSTSMTLWQRKKEFLRTAKRLGLETVLFVAHNVGFTDQMRPEWTGVRSHAHRVQGQVLCPSIPEARRVCLQNHENLFRDLAESRVVVDRLIYGPYDDGGCACEKCQPYYPTFLKMAEEIHGIARRHFSQVAMDLCGWWVTDEEMRLIREFVAGPAREWFHGFQFSATYGVFELPDVRTVLGDLPFSAFFHIGFSHDRRDVYYKTGIHSASRRIQSVIKSFAAQQCLGFNTYNESFGDHYNQFLCSRLGRIPGADPRMLTEDYCRQMYALSGKDLRTAADVLLDMEDLDESKAEKWKTALGRIRPRVHTPPRQQWAFEHFRIKAGLMALDHAIGTGDGWKTQEDIAPVLPLIRRRFALQETLWRDVYGLGTLRHCFIPLCMSAAWHPNYLKIYPEDNGNIRPGSAVSKNA
;
A
#
# COMPACT_ATOMS: atom_id res chain seq x y z
N MET A 1 -23.29 -20.79 -30.36
CA MET A 1 -21.97 -20.41 -30.94
C MET A 1 -21.21 -19.64 -29.87
N ARG A 2 -20.13 -20.19 -29.29
CA ARG A 2 -19.23 -19.46 -28.40
C ARG A 2 -18.48 -18.44 -29.24
N ASN A 3 -18.77 -17.15 -29.07
CA ASN A 3 -17.99 -16.09 -29.68
C ASN A 3 -16.52 -16.27 -29.25
N ALA A 4 -15.66 -16.60 -30.18
CA ALA A 4 -14.22 -16.64 -29.96
C ALA A 4 -13.79 -15.22 -29.58
N LYS A 5 -13.40 -15.02 -28.33
CA LYS A 5 -12.84 -13.75 -27.83
C LYS A 5 -11.57 -13.48 -28.62
N LYS A 6 -11.56 -12.44 -29.46
CA LYS A 6 -10.35 -12.04 -30.17
C LYS A 6 -9.44 -11.31 -29.19
N LYS A 7 -8.28 -11.87 -28.93
CA LYS A 7 -7.20 -11.23 -28.17
C LYS A 7 -6.45 -10.24 -29.05
N ILE A 8 -5.89 -9.20 -28.43
CA ILE A 8 -4.93 -8.34 -29.12
C ILE A 8 -3.64 -9.14 -29.26
N ASN A 9 -3.20 -9.35 -30.48
CA ASN A 9 -1.88 -9.91 -30.73
C ASN A 9 -0.86 -8.76 -30.64
N ALA A 10 0.17 -8.94 -29.84
CA ALA A 10 1.27 -7.99 -29.70
C ALA A 10 2.61 -8.71 -29.86
N SER A 11 3.52 -8.07 -30.56
CA SER A 11 4.90 -8.52 -30.70
C SER A 11 5.88 -7.42 -30.32
N CYS A 12 7.11 -7.81 -30.01
CA CYS A 12 8.19 -6.89 -29.73
C CYS A 12 9.20 -6.94 -30.88
N VAL A 13 9.41 -5.81 -31.55
CA VAL A 13 10.31 -5.70 -32.70
C VAL A 13 11.73 -5.33 -32.27
N GLY A 14 11.90 -4.61 -31.16
CA GLY A 14 13.20 -4.23 -30.62
C GLY A 14 13.15 -4.04 -29.12
N CYS A 15 14.16 -4.55 -28.39
CA CYS A 15 14.22 -4.48 -26.92
C CYS A 15 15.67 -4.30 -26.48
N CYS A 16 15.91 -3.29 -25.64
CA CYS A 16 17.17 -3.17 -24.90
C CYS A 16 17.10 -3.95 -23.57
N PRO A 17 18.24 -4.28 -22.95
CA PRO A 17 18.26 -5.08 -21.71
C PRO A 17 17.43 -4.46 -20.58
N GLU A 18 17.43 -3.14 -20.44
CA GLU A 18 16.67 -2.42 -19.40
C GLU A 18 15.15 -2.50 -19.60
N ALA A 19 14.68 -2.84 -20.80
CA ALA A 19 13.27 -2.94 -21.14
C ALA A 19 12.69 -4.36 -21.07
N GLU A 20 13.49 -5.39 -20.72
CA GLU A 20 13.05 -6.78 -20.77
C GLU A 20 11.83 -7.04 -19.87
N GLU A 21 11.79 -6.47 -18.66
CA GLU A 21 10.62 -6.58 -17.78
C GLU A 21 9.40 -5.82 -18.34
N ALA A 22 9.61 -4.64 -18.93
CA ALA A 22 8.54 -3.91 -19.59
C ALA A 22 7.96 -4.69 -20.76
N ARG A 23 8.80 -5.38 -21.55
CA ARG A 23 8.39 -6.29 -22.62
C ARG A 23 7.54 -7.44 -22.08
N ARG A 24 8.03 -8.12 -21.03
CA ARG A 24 7.32 -9.23 -20.39
C ARG A 24 5.93 -8.80 -19.90
N ILE A 25 5.87 -7.70 -19.14
CA ILE A 25 4.64 -7.17 -18.57
C ILE A 25 3.70 -6.70 -19.70
N GLY A 26 4.22 -5.93 -20.65
CA GLY A 26 3.43 -5.36 -21.74
C GLY A 26 2.75 -6.44 -22.57
N LEU A 27 3.49 -7.45 -23.04
CA LEU A 27 2.93 -8.56 -23.82
C LEU A 27 1.91 -9.36 -22.99
N SER A 28 2.19 -9.63 -21.70
CA SER A 28 1.24 -10.30 -20.82
C SER A 28 -0.04 -9.50 -20.65
N ARG A 29 0.06 -8.22 -20.31
CA ARG A 29 -1.10 -7.35 -20.05
C ARG A 29 -1.97 -7.14 -21.29
N ILE A 30 -1.36 -6.87 -22.43
CA ILE A 30 -2.07 -6.71 -23.70
C ILE A 30 -2.78 -8.01 -24.07
N GLY A 31 -2.11 -9.17 -23.93
CA GLY A 31 -2.70 -10.48 -24.20
C GLY A 31 -3.86 -10.87 -23.27
N GLU A 32 -3.95 -10.28 -22.09
CA GLU A 32 -5.04 -10.53 -21.13
C GLU A 32 -6.25 -9.61 -21.33
N ILE A 33 -6.12 -8.54 -22.11
CA ILE A 33 -7.22 -7.62 -22.38
C ILE A 33 -8.28 -8.34 -23.20
N ASN A 34 -9.37 -8.69 -22.52
CA ASN A 34 -10.57 -9.26 -23.15
C ASN A 34 -11.59 -8.12 -23.36
N PHE A 35 -11.40 -7.30 -24.39
CA PHE A 35 -12.47 -6.38 -24.77
C PHE A 35 -13.65 -7.14 -25.37
N PRO A 36 -14.90 -6.76 -25.07
CA PRO A 36 -16.06 -7.26 -25.78
C PRO A 36 -16.07 -6.82 -27.25
N SER A 37 -15.22 -5.87 -27.60
CA SER A 37 -15.08 -5.21 -28.89
C SER A 37 -13.95 -5.83 -29.70
N LYS A 38 -14.07 -5.83 -31.03
CA LYS A 38 -13.06 -6.37 -31.92
C LYS A 38 -11.86 -5.42 -32.00
N TRP A 39 -10.66 -5.96 -31.81
CA TRP A 39 -9.43 -5.33 -32.28
C TRP A 39 -9.27 -5.61 -33.78
N GLU A 40 -9.34 -4.60 -34.64
CA GLU A 40 -9.30 -4.77 -36.09
C GLU A 40 -7.95 -4.38 -36.72
N GLN A 41 -7.07 -3.74 -35.96
CA GLN A 41 -5.87 -3.11 -36.50
C GLN A 41 -4.70 -4.08 -36.79
N GLY A 42 -4.87 -5.39 -36.61
CA GLY A 42 -3.77 -6.34 -36.83
C GLY A 42 -2.89 -6.55 -35.58
N GLU A 43 -1.61 -6.76 -35.77
CA GLU A 43 -0.66 -6.98 -34.69
C GLU A 43 -0.13 -5.65 -34.16
N LEU A 44 -0.13 -5.47 -32.82
CA LEU A 44 0.49 -4.34 -32.16
C LEU A 44 2.00 -4.57 -32.06
N CYS A 45 2.79 -3.67 -32.63
CA CYS A 45 4.25 -3.74 -32.64
C CYS A 45 4.83 -2.83 -31.55
N LEU A 46 5.54 -3.42 -30.59
CA LEU A 46 6.22 -2.70 -29.52
C LEU A 46 7.71 -2.57 -29.81
N SER A 47 8.25 -1.39 -29.61
CA SER A 47 9.69 -1.12 -29.66
C SER A 47 10.16 -0.39 -28.41
N PHE A 48 11.28 -0.83 -27.85
CA PHE A 48 11.88 -0.26 -26.65
C PHE A 48 13.28 0.24 -26.96
N LEU A 49 13.47 1.54 -26.87
CA LEU A 49 14.72 2.21 -27.22
C LEU A 49 15.30 2.91 -25.98
N LYS A 50 16.57 2.64 -25.69
CA LYS A 50 17.28 3.34 -24.64
C LYS A 50 17.44 4.82 -24.98
N SER A 51 17.19 5.70 -24.01
CA SER A 51 17.41 7.14 -24.10
C SER A 51 18.09 7.66 -22.86
N GLU A 52 18.77 8.77 -22.99
CA GLU A 52 19.31 9.52 -21.85
C GLU A 52 18.23 10.41 -21.25
N GLY A 53 18.31 10.67 -19.95
CA GLY A 53 17.39 11.56 -19.22
C GLY A 53 16.42 10.82 -18.30
N CYS A 54 15.61 11.62 -17.59
CA CYS A 54 14.61 11.14 -16.64
C CYS A 54 13.27 10.93 -17.33
N GLY A 55 12.51 9.93 -16.84
CA GLY A 55 11.17 9.65 -17.34
C GLY A 55 11.15 8.82 -18.62
N PHE A 56 10.02 8.86 -19.30
CA PHE A 56 9.82 8.16 -20.59
C PHE A 56 9.16 9.03 -21.64
N SER A 57 9.30 8.62 -22.91
CA SER A 57 8.42 9.05 -24.00
C SER A 57 7.82 7.82 -24.68
N LEU A 58 6.54 7.94 -25.02
CA LEU A 58 5.77 6.96 -25.78
C LEU A 58 5.26 7.65 -27.05
N GLU A 59 5.58 7.08 -28.20
CA GLU A 59 5.09 7.50 -29.51
C GLU A 59 4.20 6.40 -30.08
N ILE A 60 2.97 6.73 -30.43
CA ILE A 60 1.99 5.83 -31.01
C ILE A 60 1.63 6.31 -32.41
N HIS A 61 1.77 5.44 -33.38
CA HIS A 61 1.34 5.66 -34.76
C HIS A 61 0.68 4.39 -35.31
N GLY A 62 -0.63 4.41 -35.43
CA GLY A 62 -1.42 3.25 -35.82
C GLY A 62 -1.24 2.10 -34.83
N ASN A 63 -0.58 1.02 -35.27
CA ASN A 63 -0.28 -0.17 -34.46
C ASN A 63 1.16 -0.20 -33.92
N ASP A 64 1.95 0.81 -34.23
CA ASP A 64 3.31 0.89 -33.75
C ASP A 64 3.37 1.74 -32.49
N ALA A 65 4.00 1.23 -31.46
CA ALA A 65 4.25 1.93 -30.22
C ALA A 65 5.74 1.86 -29.85
N VAL A 66 6.37 3.03 -29.76
CA VAL A 66 7.79 3.16 -29.43
C VAL A 66 7.93 3.81 -28.06
N ILE A 67 8.53 3.10 -27.11
CA ILE A 67 8.82 3.59 -25.77
C ILE A 67 10.31 3.87 -25.65
N ARG A 68 10.66 5.08 -25.23
CA ARG A 68 12.04 5.48 -24.94
C ARG A 68 12.19 5.84 -23.47
N ALA A 69 13.16 5.22 -22.81
CA ALA A 69 13.48 5.48 -21.39
C ALA A 69 14.94 5.10 -21.09
N GLY A 70 15.45 5.54 -19.94
CA GLY A 70 16.80 5.22 -19.49
C GLY A 70 16.90 4.03 -18.55
N ILE A 71 15.82 3.70 -17.83
CA ILE A 71 15.80 2.70 -16.75
C ILE A 71 14.53 1.85 -16.80
N THR A 72 14.61 0.67 -16.20
CA THR A 72 13.56 -0.37 -16.24
C THR A 72 12.18 0.15 -15.82
N ARG A 73 12.08 0.81 -14.66
CA ARG A 73 10.77 1.29 -14.16
C ARG A 73 10.10 2.31 -15.10
N GLU A 74 10.88 3.13 -15.80
CA GLU A 74 10.33 4.13 -16.73
C GLU A 74 9.82 3.45 -18.02
N PHE A 75 10.48 2.39 -18.49
CA PHE A 75 9.92 1.56 -19.56
C PHE A 75 8.58 0.92 -19.16
N ILE A 76 8.47 0.42 -17.91
CA ILE A 76 7.23 -0.17 -17.41
C ILE A 76 6.14 0.90 -17.29
N ALA A 77 6.45 2.08 -16.77
CA ALA A 77 5.51 3.20 -16.72
C ALA A 77 5.04 3.63 -18.14
N GLY A 78 5.92 3.57 -19.13
CA GLY A 78 5.57 3.76 -20.53
C GLY A 78 4.56 2.73 -21.06
N ILE A 79 4.67 1.46 -20.65
CA ILE A 79 3.62 0.45 -20.91
C ILE A 79 2.31 0.83 -20.22
N GLY A 80 2.35 1.31 -18.97
CA GLY A 80 1.16 1.80 -18.26
C GLY A 80 0.46 2.93 -19.02
N CYS A 81 1.24 3.87 -19.58
CA CYS A 81 0.74 4.93 -20.46
C CYS A 81 0.12 4.38 -21.76
N LEU A 82 0.75 3.38 -22.37
CA LEU A 82 0.22 2.69 -23.55
C LEU A 82 -1.14 2.03 -23.25
N LEU A 83 -1.26 1.31 -22.13
CA LEU A 83 -2.52 0.72 -21.70
C LEU A 83 -3.61 1.77 -21.45
N SER A 84 -3.25 2.94 -20.93
CA SER A 84 -4.15 4.07 -20.75
C SER A 84 -4.56 4.72 -22.07
N SER A 85 -3.82 4.54 -23.15
CA SER A 85 -4.14 5.08 -24.48
C SER A 85 -5.16 4.23 -25.26
N LEU A 86 -5.46 3.02 -24.80
CA LEU A 86 -6.48 2.17 -25.41
C LEU A 86 -7.88 2.77 -25.22
N ARG A 87 -8.61 2.95 -26.30
CA ARG A 87 -9.97 3.52 -26.31
C ARG A 87 -10.91 2.64 -27.10
N THR A 88 -12.13 2.51 -26.60
CA THR A 88 -13.23 1.94 -27.39
C THR A 88 -13.90 3.06 -28.16
N ALA A 89 -13.84 3.01 -29.47
CA ALA A 89 -14.48 3.96 -30.38
C ALA A 89 -16.04 3.76 -30.40
N SER A 90 -16.74 4.72 -31.01
CA SER A 90 -18.21 4.68 -31.15
C SER A 90 -18.74 3.48 -31.94
N ASP A 91 -17.92 2.93 -32.82
CA ASP A 91 -18.18 1.71 -33.61
C ASP A 91 -17.95 0.41 -32.79
N GLY A 92 -17.55 0.52 -31.54
CA GLY A 92 -17.28 -0.60 -30.65
C GLY A 92 -15.90 -1.22 -30.84
N LEU A 93 -15.03 -0.64 -31.67
CA LEU A 93 -13.67 -1.13 -31.90
C LEU A 93 -12.71 -0.54 -30.86
N VAL A 94 -11.74 -1.35 -30.44
CA VAL A 94 -10.64 -0.87 -29.59
C VAL A 94 -9.50 -0.39 -30.47
N ARG A 95 -9.02 0.81 -30.20
CA ARG A 95 -7.91 1.44 -30.92
C ARG A 95 -6.95 2.10 -29.94
N LEU A 96 -5.70 2.21 -30.34
CA LEU A 96 -4.76 3.13 -29.73
C LEU A 96 -5.05 4.56 -30.17
N VAL A 97 -4.77 5.50 -29.29
CA VAL A 97 -4.82 6.93 -29.64
C VAL A 97 -3.43 7.34 -30.08
N ASP A 98 -3.31 7.71 -31.35
CA ASP A 98 -2.06 8.24 -31.92
C ASP A 98 -1.61 9.47 -31.13
N GLY A 99 -0.31 9.61 -30.93
CA GLY A 99 0.25 10.74 -30.24
C GLY A 99 1.63 10.51 -29.68
N ILE A 100 2.19 11.59 -29.13
CA ILE A 100 3.45 11.56 -28.40
C ILE A 100 3.16 11.93 -26.95
N TYR A 101 3.45 11.01 -26.05
CA TYR A 101 3.27 11.15 -24.61
C TYR A 101 4.65 11.24 -23.96
N LYS A 102 4.88 12.25 -23.14
CA LYS A 102 6.12 12.41 -22.38
C LYS A 102 5.78 12.62 -20.94
N GLU A 103 6.49 11.92 -20.06
CA GLU A 103 6.26 12.00 -18.64
C GLU A 103 7.58 11.94 -17.86
N ILE A 104 7.76 12.94 -17.00
CA ILE A 104 8.85 13.00 -16.03
C ILE A 104 8.18 13.14 -14.68
N SER A 105 8.63 12.36 -13.69
CA SER A 105 8.07 12.46 -12.34
C SER A 105 8.46 13.79 -11.70
N GLU A 106 7.48 14.56 -11.24
CA GLU A 106 7.71 15.81 -10.50
C GLU A 106 8.15 15.53 -9.06
N ASN A 107 7.75 14.37 -8.50
CA ASN A 107 8.18 13.93 -7.19
C ASN A 107 9.15 12.76 -7.33
N PRO A 108 10.44 12.92 -6.95
CA PRO A 108 11.43 11.84 -7.09
C PRO A 108 11.14 10.63 -6.20
N ILE A 109 10.47 10.83 -5.06
CA ILE A 109 10.05 9.76 -4.14
C ILE A 109 8.55 9.50 -4.34
N GLY A 110 8.21 8.28 -4.74
CA GLY A 110 6.85 7.77 -4.88
C GLY A 110 6.83 6.30 -4.49
N VAL A 111 7.14 6.02 -3.20
CA VAL A 111 7.28 4.68 -2.65
C VAL A 111 5.96 4.22 -2.04
N HIS A 112 5.57 2.99 -2.32
CA HIS A 112 4.48 2.34 -1.62
C HIS A 112 5.04 1.44 -0.51
N TYR A 113 4.95 1.94 0.73
CA TYR A 113 5.29 1.17 1.92
C TYR A 113 4.08 0.30 2.31
N MET A 114 4.25 -1.00 2.15
CA MET A 114 3.21 -2.02 2.30
C MET A 114 3.64 -3.04 3.36
N PRO A 115 3.67 -2.64 4.64
CA PRO A 115 4.20 -3.50 5.68
C PRO A 115 3.34 -4.74 5.85
N GLY A 116 3.95 -5.91 5.81
CA GLY A 116 3.29 -7.15 6.19
C GLY A 116 3.37 -7.32 7.71
N HIS A 117 2.37 -6.84 8.42
CA HIS A 117 2.22 -6.98 9.88
C HIS A 117 0.75 -6.95 10.30
N PHE A 118 0.48 -7.29 11.55
CA PHE A 118 -0.87 -7.31 12.16
C PHE A 118 -1.89 -8.16 11.39
N GLY A 119 -1.45 -9.20 10.68
CA GLY A 119 -2.33 -10.06 9.89
C GLY A 119 -3.01 -9.34 8.71
N ASN A 120 -2.41 -8.29 8.17
CA ASN A 120 -2.97 -7.61 7.01
C ASN A 120 -2.81 -8.43 5.72
N ALA A 121 -3.43 -7.94 4.62
CA ALA A 121 -3.45 -8.67 3.36
C ALA A 121 -2.05 -8.91 2.77
N PHE A 122 -1.11 -7.98 2.97
CA PHE A 122 0.24 -8.09 2.44
C PHE A 122 1.10 -9.12 3.18
N GLU A 123 0.84 -9.33 4.48
CA GLU A 123 1.53 -10.36 5.26
C GLU A 123 1.20 -11.77 4.76
N VAL A 124 -0.04 -11.98 4.34
CA VAL A 124 -0.54 -13.29 3.94
C VAL A 124 -0.51 -13.56 2.44
N ALA A 125 -0.25 -12.55 1.64
CA ALA A 125 -0.18 -12.67 0.19
C ALA A 125 0.89 -13.68 -0.27
N TRP A 126 0.56 -14.44 -1.31
CA TRP A 126 1.51 -15.33 -1.95
C TRP A 126 2.47 -14.55 -2.88
N PRO A 127 3.71 -15.03 -3.10
CA PRO A 127 4.67 -14.38 -3.98
C PRO A 127 4.11 -14.05 -5.36
N GLY A 128 3.38 -14.96 -5.99
CA GLY A 128 2.79 -14.72 -7.30
C GLY A 128 1.63 -13.70 -7.31
N GLU A 129 0.94 -13.49 -6.19
CA GLU A 129 -0.06 -12.43 -6.05
C GLU A 129 0.64 -11.09 -5.90
N MET A 130 1.66 -11.02 -5.04
CA MET A 130 2.46 -9.81 -4.86
C MET A 130 3.23 -9.44 -6.11
N GLU A 131 3.74 -10.39 -6.89
CA GLU A 131 4.37 -10.10 -8.18
C GLU A 131 3.42 -9.33 -9.10
N ARG A 132 2.18 -9.82 -9.26
CA ARG A 132 1.17 -9.13 -10.07
C ARG A 132 0.79 -7.76 -9.52
N TYR A 133 0.74 -7.64 -8.21
CA TYR A 133 0.46 -6.38 -7.53
C TYR A 133 1.58 -5.35 -7.74
N LEU A 134 2.83 -5.78 -7.62
CA LEU A 134 4.00 -4.95 -7.90
C LEU A 134 4.12 -4.56 -9.38
N ASP A 135 3.73 -5.46 -10.30
CA ASP A 135 3.60 -5.12 -11.72
C ASP A 135 2.62 -3.95 -11.91
N ASP A 136 1.48 -3.95 -11.21
CA ASP A 136 0.49 -2.85 -11.29
C ASP A 136 1.09 -1.54 -10.76
N LEU A 137 1.76 -1.55 -9.60
CA LEU A 137 2.42 -0.35 -9.05
C LEU A 137 3.47 0.22 -10.02
N ALA A 138 4.29 -0.64 -10.62
CA ALA A 138 5.30 -0.23 -11.59
C ALA A 138 4.66 0.35 -12.88
N LEU A 139 3.58 -0.26 -13.39
CA LEU A 139 2.80 0.26 -14.52
C LEU A 139 2.21 1.65 -14.24
N TRP A 140 1.83 1.93 -13.00
CA TRP A 140 1.32 3.24 -12.60
C TRP A 140 2.41 4.28 -12.36
N GLY A 141 3.67 3.84 -12.37
CA GLY A 141 4.83 4.72 -12.25
C GLY A 141 5.29 4.97 -10.82
N ALA A 142 5.04 4.04 -9.91
CA ALA A 142 5.67 4.04 -8.59
C ALA A 142 7.20 4.07 -8.71
N SER A 143 7.88 4.76 -7.79
CA SER A 143 9.36 4.79 -7.76
C SER A 143 9.96 3.70 -6.88
N GLY A 144 9.19 3.16 -5.92
CA GLY A 144 9.72 2.16 -5.00
C GLY A 144 8.64 1.35 -4.28
N TYR A 145 9.12 0.29 -3.65
CA TYR A 145 8.39 -0.60 -2.77
C TYR A 145 9.06 -0.65 -1.41
N GLY A 146 8.28 -0.45 -0.35
CA GLY A 146 8.73 -0.56 1.01
C GLY A 146 8.05 -1.69 1.77
N ASP A 147 8.78 -2.33 2.67
CA ASP A 147 8.24 -3.38 3.55
C ASP A 147 8.87 -3.30 4.94
N TRP A 148 8.32 -4.05 5.86
CA TRP A 148 8.81 -4.23 7.21
C TRP A 148 8.60 -5.68 7.64
N PHE A 149 9.63 -6.27 8.19
CA PHE A 149 9.49 -7.50 8.94
C PHE A 149 9.33 -7.15 10.42
N ASP A 150 8.07 -7.08 10.86
CA ASP A 150 7.74 -6.70 12.23
C ASP A 150 8.07 -7.83 13.20
N PRO A 151 8.94 -7.60 14.20
CA PRO A 151 9.22 -8.61 15.23
C PRO A 151 8.07 -8.84 16.21
N ASN A 152 7.09 -7.93 16.25
CA ASN A 152 5.98 -8.05 17.20
C ASN A 152 5.16 -9.33 16.95
N ASP A 153 4.80 -9.99 18.03
CA ASP A 153 4.00 -11.22 18.04
C ASP A 153 4.63 -12.41 17.29
N MET A 154 5.91 -12.31 16.93
CA MET A 154 6.64 -13.36 16.21
C MET A 154 7.86 -13.85 16.99
N PRO A 155 8.17 -15.15 16.94
CA PRO A 155 9.46 -15.68 17.42
C PRO A 155 10.59 -15.28 16.47
N ASP A 156 11.81 -15.23 16.98
CA ASP A 156 13.02 -14.95 16.19
C ASP A 156 13.15 -15.97 15.05
N PRO A 157 13.10 -15.55 13.78
CA PRO A 157 13.22 -16.47 12.64
C PRO A 157 14.57 -17.15 12.53
N TYR A 158 15.61 -16.61 13.19
CA TYR A 158 16.98 -17.13 13.16
C TYR A 158 17.33 -18.00 14.37
N ALA A 159 16.46 -18.04 15.37
CA ALA A 159 16.65 -18.94 16.53
C ALA A 159 16.45 -20.41 16.11
N PRO A 160 17.14 -21.35 16.77
CA PRO A 160 16.93 -22.76 16.53
C PRO A 160 15.54 -23.18 17.04
N HIS A 161 14.64 -23.46 16.12
CA HIS A 161 13.29 -23.96 16.41
C HIS A 161 13.20 -25.45 16.08
N VAL A 162 12.50 -26.19 16.95
CA VAL A 162 12.24 -27.63 16.74
C VAL A 162 11.25 -27.86 15.60
N TYR A 163 10.38 -26.87 15.33
CA TYR A 163 9.34 -26.92 14.32
C TYR A 163 9.47 -25.77 13.33
N CYS A 164 8.79 -25.90 12.18
CA CYS A 164 8.76 -24.86 11.17
C CYS A 164 8.23 -23.53 11.76
N SER A 165 9.04 -22.49 11.65
CA SER A 165 8.69 -21.16 12.15
C SER A 165 7.80 -20.43 11.15
N THR A 166 6.62 -19.96 11.60
CA THR A 166 5.75 -19.10 10.79
C THR A 166 6.46 -17.81 10.41
N SER A 167 7.22 -17.22 11.33
CA SER A 167 7.98 -15.98 11.09
C SER A 167 9.01 -16.18 9.96
N MET A 168 9.74 -17.31 9.96
CA MET A 168 10.67 -17.62 8.86
C MET A 168 9.92 -17.78 7.52
N THR A 169 8.76 -18.45 7.51
CA THR A 169 7.96 -18.62 6.28
C THR A 169 7.49 -17.28 5.73
N LEU A 170 7.00 -16.39 6.56
CA LEU A 170 6.59 -15.04 6.17
C LEU A 170 7.78 -14.23 5.68
N TRP A 171 8.92 -14.32 6.38
CA TRP A 171 10.15 -13.63 5.99
C TRP A 171 10.67 -14.08 4.61
N GLN A 172 10.64 -15.38 4.30
CA GLN A 172 11.01 -15.88 2.97
C GLN A 172 10.13 -15.28 1.88
N ARG A 173 8.80 -15.13 2.11
CA ARG A 173 7.90 -14.48 1.15
C ARG A 173 8.29 -13.02 0.90
N LYS A 174 8.56 -12.26 1.97
CA LYS A 174 8.97 -10.85 1.86
C LYS A 174 10.27 -10.67 1.07
N LYS A 175 11.22 -11.59 1.21
CA LYS A 175 12.42 -11.60 0.37
C LYS A 175 12.10 -11.73 -1.11
N GLU A 176 11.11 -12.55 -1.48
CA GLU A 176 10.63 -12.63 -2.86
C GLU A 176 10.00 -11.33 -3.34
N PHE A 177 9.22 -10.64 -2.48
CA PHE A 177 8.63 -9.35 -2.83
C PHE A 177 9.70 -8.30 -3.11
N LEU A 178 10.71 -8.20 -2.27
CA LEU A 178 11.84 -7.29 -2.45
C LEU A 178 12.64 -7.60 -3.73
N ARG A 179 12.91 -8.89 -4.02
CA ARG A 179 13.56 -9.29 -5.28
C ARG A 179 12.73 -8.91 -6.50
N THR A 180 11.43 -9.12 -6.44
CA THR A 180 10.51 -8.73 -7.51
C THR A 180 10.51 -7.22 -7.72
N ALA A 181 10.41 -6.44 -6.66
CA ALA A 181 10.48 -4.99 -6.74
C ALA A 181 11.79 -4.51 -7.40
N LYS A 182 12.92 -5.09 -7.00
CA LYS A 182 14.23 -4.75 -7.60
C LYS A 182 14.31 -5.11 -9.07
N ARG A 183 13.78 -6.27 -9.48
CA ARG A 183 13.71 -6.70 -10.88
C ARG A 183 12.88 -5.73 -11.73
N LEU A 184 11.82 -5.14 -11.17
CA LEU A 184 10.99 -4.13 -11.80
C LEU A 184 11.67 -2.74 -11.84
N GLY A 185 12.88 -2.60 -11.29
CA GLY A 185 13.59 -1.33 -11.20
C GLY A 185 13.05 -0.37 -10.13
N LEU A 186 12.22 -0.88 -9.21
CA LEU A 186 11.75 -0.13 -8.06
C LEU A 186 12.85 0.00 -7.00
N GLU A 187 12.89 1.13 -6.32
CA GLU A 187 13.69 1.29 -5.11
C GLU A 187 13.16 0.33 -4.03
N THR A 188 14.05 -0.37 -3.36
CA THR A 188 13.68 -1.27 -2.27
C THR A 188 13.95 -0.60 -0.93
N VAL A 189 12.89 -0.41 -0.15
CA VAL A 189 12.92 0.33 1.12
C VAL A 189 12.52 -0.59 2.25
N LEU A 190 13.30 -0.62 3.32
CA LEU A 190 13.01 -1.44 4.49
C LEU A 190 12.84 -0.56 5.73
N PHE A 191 11.68 -0.68 6.38
CA PHE A 191 11.49 -0.07 7.69
C PHE A 191 12.24 -0.88 8.75
N VAL A 192 12.90 -0.18 9.67
CA VAL A 192 13.61 -0.78 10.81
C VAL A 192 13.28 -0.03 12.09
N ALA A 193 12.78 -0.77 13.07
CA ALA A 193 12.56 -0.28 14.42
C ALA A 193 13.75 -0.69 15.29
N HIS A 194 14.40 0.28 15.90
CA HIS A 194 15.73 0.09 16.52
C HIS A 194 15.76 -0.77 17.78
N ASN A 195 14.65 -0.86 18.52
CA ASN A 195 14.62 -1.49 19.83
C ASN A 195 13.42 -2.43 20.05
N VAL A 196 12.91 -3.02 18.99
CA VAL A 196 11.88 -4.07 19.06
C VAL A 196 12.55 -5.44 19.04
N GLY A 197 12.14 -6.32 19.96
CA GLY A 197 12.61 -7.70 20.06
C GLY A 197 11.55 -8.70 19.59
N PHE A 198 11.97 -9.92 19.30
CA PHE A 198 11.06 -11.04 19.05
C PHE A 198 10.46 -11.60 20.36
N THR A 199 9.33 -12.33 20.27
CA THR A 199 8.60 -12.84 21.44
C THR A 199 9.47 -13.69 22.37
N ASP A 200 10.33 -14.51 21.82
CA ASP A 200 11.24 -15.41 22.54
C ASP A 200 12.49 -14.71 23.11
N GLN A 201 12.71 -13.44 22.76
CA GLN A 201 13.79 -12.60 23.28
C GLN A 201 13.33 -11.72 24.46
N MET A 202 12.02 -11.61 24.69
CA MET A 202 11.49 -10.73 25.73
C MET A 202 11.75 -11.29 27.12
N ARG A 203 12.39 -10.46 27.95
CA ARG A 203 12.70 -10.74 29.37
C ARG A 203 12.32 -9.53 30.21
N PRO A 204 11.74 -9.72 31.41
CA PRO A 204 11.35 -8.61 32.28
C PRO A 204 12.49 -7.60 32.52
N GLU A 205 13.71 -8.11 32.74
CA GLU A 205 14.92 -7.31 32.99
C GLU A 205 15.44 -6.53 31.79
N TRP A 206 14.97 -6.83 30.57
CA TRP A 206 15.37 -6.17 29.33
C TRP A 206 14.30 -5.24 28.78
N THR A 207 13.08 -5.34 29.30
CA THR A 207 11.93 -4.60 28.77
C THR A 207 12.11 -3.11 28.97
N GLY A 208 11.89 -2.35 27.91
CA GLY A 208 11.89 -0.89 27.92
C GLY A 208 10.66 -0.32 28.60
N VAL A 209 10.80 0.88 29.16
CA VAL A 209 9.67 1.65 29.71
C VAL A 209 8.97 2.34 28.53
N ARG A 210 7.67 2.12 28.38
CA ARG A 210 6.86 2.74 27.32
C ARG A 210 6.64 4.21 27.59
N SER A 211 6.88 5.04 26.59
CA SER A 211 6.64 6.49 26.69
C SER A 211 5.21 6.87 26.29
N HIS A 212 4.58 6.10 25.38
CA HIS A 212 3.23 6.34 24.89
C HIS A 212 2.39 5.08 25.09
N ALA A 213 1.44 5.15 26.01
CA ALA A 213 0.68 4.00 26.50
C ALA A 213 -0.52 3.59 25.62
N HIS A 214 -0.63 4.04 24.37
CA HIS A 214 -1.82 3.76 23.61
C HIS A 214 -1.78 2.42 22.86
N ARG A 215 -0.66 1.72 22.84
CA ARG A 215 -0.60 0.37 22.26
C ARG A 215 -0.21 -0.66 23.30
N VAL A 216 -1.01 -1.70 23.37
CA VAL A 216 -0.75 -2.90 24.19
C VAL A 216 0.36 -3.76 23.57
N GLN A 217 0.70 -3.47 22.31
CA GLN A 217 1.69 -4.20 21.52
C GLN A 217 2.99 -3.44 21.55
N GLY A 218 4.05 -4.07 21.90
CA GLY A 218 5.36 -3.45 21.90
C GLY A 218 6.29 -4.31 22.71
N GLN A 219 7.03 -5.13 21.99
CA GLN A 219 8.13 -5.91 22.53
C GLN A 219 9.38 -5.03 22.57
N VAL A 220 9.27 -3.91 23.31
CA VAL A 220 10.30 -2.88 23.40
C VAL A 220 11.40 -3.33 24.34
N LEU A 221 12.61 -3.40 23.82
CA LEU A 221 13.84 -3.64 24.58
C LEU A 221 14.48 -2.31 25.00
N CYS A 222 15.07 -2.25 26.20
CA CYS A 222 15.72 -1.03 26.67
C CYS A 222 17.13 -0.87 26.10
N PRO A 223 17.43 0.14 25.26
CA PRO A 223 18.75 0.30 24.65
C PRO A 223 19.86 0.69 25.64
N SER A 224 19.51 1.12 26.85
CA SER A 224 20.51 1.44 27.90
C SER A 224 20.96 0.21 28.70
N ILE A 225 20.33 -0.95 28.48
CA ILE A 225 20.74 -2.23 29.05
C ILE A 225 21.66 -2.93 28.03
N PRO A 226 22.93 -3.20 28.37
CA PRO A 226 23.92 -3.69 27.39
C PRO A 226 23.48 -4.97 26.68
N GLU A 227 22.90 -5.92 27.40
CA GLU A 227 22.42 -7.20 26.85
C GLU A 227 21.25 -6.99 25.89
N ALA A 228 20.26 -6.17 26.26
CA ALA A 228 19.11 -5.83 25.41
C ALA A 228 19.56 -5.11 24.14
N ARG A 229 20.48 -4.14 24.29
CA ARG A 229 21.08 -3.43 23.14
C ARG A 229 21.81 -4.39 22.19
N ARG A 230 22.58 -5.32 22.73
CA ARG A 230 23.28 -6.33 21.92
C ARG A 230 22.28 -7.20 21.14
N VAL A 231 21.16 -7.58 21.75
CA VAL A 231 20.11 -8.34 21.06
C VAL A 231 19.51 -7.52 19.91
N CYS A 232 19.19 -6.23 20.12
CA CYS A 232 18.67 -5.36 19.06
C CYS A 232 19.65 -5.27 17.87
N LEU A 233 20.94 -5.01 18.14
CA LEU A 233 21.94 -4.91 17.07
C LEU A 233 22.17 -6.26 16.37
N GLN A 234 22.15 -7.37 17.11
CA GLN A 234 22.26 -8.71 16.52
C GLN A 234 21.08 -9.06 15.61
N ASN A 235 19.85 -8.64 15.97
CA ASN A 235 18.70 -8.83 15.12
C ASN A 235 18.88 -8.13 13.77
N HIS A 236 19.40 -6.90 13.76
CA HIS A 236 19.68 -6.18 12.52
C HIS A 236 20.81 -6.83 11.71
N GLU A 237 21.89 -7.30 12.38
CA GLU A 237 22.96 -8.04 11.70
C GLU A 237 22.42 -9.31 11.03
N ASN A 238 21.62 -10.09 11.74
CA ASN A 238 21.02 -11.32 11.19
C ASN A 238 20.11 -11.01 10.00
N LEU A 239 19.29 -9.97 10.12
CA LEU A 239 18.36 -9.53 9.08
C LEU A 239 19.11 -9.12 7.80
N PHE A 240 20.09 -8.20 7.93
CA PHE A 240 20.78 -7.67 6.76
C PHE A 240 21.71 -8.71 6.11
N ARG A 241 22.35 -9.56 6.90
CA ARG A 241 23.14 -10.69 6.39
C ARG A 241 22.28 -11.64 5.58
N ASP A 242 21.11 -12.08 6.12
CA ASP A 242 20.21 -13.00 5.44
C ASP A 242 19.66 -12.41 4.15
N LEU A 243 19.33 -11.11 4.14
CA LEU A 243 18.90 -10.41 2.93
C LEU A 243 20.02 -10.46 1.85
N ALA A 244 21.24 -10.09 2.23
CA ALA A 244 22.37 -10.07 1.31
C ALA A 244 22.72 -11.47 0.78
N GLU A 245 22.80 -12.50 1.65
CA GLU A 245 23.00 -13.89 1.28
C GLU A 245 21.89 -14.42 0.36
N SER A 246 20.67 -13.93 0.55
CA SER A 246 19.52 -14.22 -0.30
C SER A 246 19.47 -13.38 -1.59
N ARG A 247 20.51 -12.58 -1.89
CA ARG A 247 20.60 -11.68 -3.04
C ARG A 247 19.46 -10.65 -3.10
N VAL A 248 18.96 -10.23 -1.96
CA VAL A 248 18.07 -9.09 -1.84
C VAL A 248 18.92 -7.84 -1.69
N VAL A 249 18.62 -6.81 -2.47
CA VAL A 249 19.24 -5.49 -2.34
C VAL A 249 18.30 -4.61 -1.53
N VAL A 250 18.82 -3.85 -0.59
CA VAL A 250 18.10 -2.78 0.11
C VAL A 250 18.77 -1.45 -0.27
N ASP A 251 18.01 -0.58 -0.91
CA ASP A 251 18.53 0.72 -1.36
C ASP A 251 18.44 1.76 -0.24
N ARG A 252 17.39 1.68 0.61
CA ARG A 252 17.16 2.66 1.65
C ARG A 252 16.49 2.03 2.88
N LEU A 253 16.86 2.52 4.05
CA LEU A 253 16.19 2.21 5.31
C LEU A 253 15.30 3.38 5.72
N ILE A 254 14.12 3.08 6.25
CA ILE A 254 13.32 4.01 7.04
C ILE A 254 13.56 3.63 8.50
N TYR A 255 14.29 4.46 9.22
CA TYR A 255 14.62 4.23 10.60
C TYR A 255 13.73 5.05 11.53
N GLY A 256 12.97 4.39 12.37
CA GLY A 256 12.03 5.07 13.25
C GLY A 256 11.86 4.38 14.59
N PRO A 257 11.36 5.11 15.59
CA PRO A 257 10.83 4.48 16.77
C PRO A 257 9.55 3.75 16.38
N TYR A 258 9.27 2.64 17.05
CA TYR A 258 7.92 2.08 16.99
C TYR A 258 6.92 3.04 17.64
N ASP A 259 5.63 2.79 17.53
CA ASP A 259 4.56 3.65 18.09
C ASP A 259 4.70 3.94 19.60
N ASP A 260 5.49 3.18 20.29
CA ASP A 260 5.81 3.41 21.72
C ASP A 260 6.85 4.56 21.94
N GLY A 261 7.39 5.15 20.89
CA GLY A 261 8.32 6.29 20.99
C GLY A 261 9.70 5.96 21.59
N GLY A 262 10.06 4.68 21.68
CA GLY A 262 11.33 4.24 22.26
C GLY A 262 11.24 3.83 23.73
N CYS A 263 12.24 4.17 24.57
CA CYS A 263 12.29 3.82 25.97
C CYS A 263 12.30 5.07 26.87
N ALA A 264 11.36 5.16 27.81
CA ALA A 264 11.17 6.30 28.71
C ALA A 264 11.88 6.13 30.08
N CYS A 265 12.79 5.16 30.26
CA CYS A 265 13.53 5.03 31.50
C CYS A 265 14.53 6.18 31.68
N GLU A 266 14.90 6.49 32.92
CA GLU A 266 15.82 7.58 33.27
C GLU A 266 17.16 7.55 32.50
N LYS A 267 17.68 6.35 32.21
CA LYS A 267 18.95 6.19 31.46
C LYS A 267 18.81 6.44 29.97
N CYS A 268 17.59 6.33 29.42
CA CYS A 268 17.32 6.60 28.02
C CYS A 268 16.86 8.04 27.76
N GLN A 269 16.54 8.82 28.81
CA GLN A 269 16.07 10.19 28.66
C GLN A 269 17.23 11.20 28.77
N PRO A 270 17.27 12.22 27.93
CA PRO A 270 16.40 12.43 26.76
C PRO A 270 16.66 11.35 25.69
N TYR A 271 15.62 10.87 25.04
CA TYR A 271 15.68 9.65 24.23
C TYR A 271 16.49 9.79 22.92
N TYR A 272 16.42 10.96 22.30
CA TYR A 272 17.00 11.15 20.96
C TYR A 272 18.50 10.93 20.86
N PRO A 273 19.36 11.27 21.83
CA PRO A 273 20.77 10.88 21.77
C PRO A 273 20.99 9.38 21.66
N THR A 274 20.20 8.59 22.37
CA THR A 274 20.22 7.12 22.28
C THR A 274 19.71 6.64 20.93
N PHE A 275 18.63 7.21 20.44
CA PHE A 275 18.03 6.92 19.15
C PHE A 275 18.99 7.18 17.99
N LEU A 276 19.60 8.36 17.95
CA LEU A 276 20.54 8.74 16.89
C LEU A 276 21.83 7.90 16.92
N LYS A 277 22.34 7.58 18.11
CA LYS A 277 23.49 6.67 18.24
C LYS A 277 23.18 5.27 17.72
N MET A 278 21.99 4.75 17.97
CA MET A 278 21.57 3.47 17.41
C MET A 278 21.36 3.55 15.89
N ALA A 279 20.88 4.68 15.36
CA ALA A 279 20.81 4.89 13.91
C ALA A 279 22.17 4.73 13.24
N GLU A 280 23.20 5.37 13.79
CA GLU A 280 24.58 5.26 13.30
C GLU A 280 25.09 3.81 13.34
N GLU A 281 24.88 3.10 14.44
CA GLU A 281 25.31 1.71 14.60
C GLU A 281 24.56 0.77 13.63
N ILE A 282 23.24 0.91 13.50
CA ILE A 282 22.41 0.10 12.59
C ILE A 282 22.75 0.40 11.13
N HIS A 283 22.96 1.68 10.79
CA HIS A 283 23.43 2.03 9.45
C HIS A 283 24.82 1.44 9.16
N GLY A 284 25.74 1.49 10.14
CA GLY A 284 27.05 0.84 10.03
C GLY A 284 26.98 -0.68 9.81
N ILE A 285 26.00 -1.35 10.45
CA ILE A 285 25.69 -2.76 10.19
C ILE A 285 25.20 -2.93 8.75
N ALA A 286 24.21 -2.15 8.33
CA ALA A 286 23.61 -2.25 7.00
C ALA A 286 24.65 -2.04 5.88
N ARG A 287 25.55 -1.07 6.03
CA ARG A 287 26.61 -0.79 5.03
C ARG A 287 27.60 -1.94 4.81
N ARG A 288 27.79 -2.83 5.78
CA ARG A 288 28.61 -4.04 5.57
C ARG A 288 27.99 -4.98 4.55
N HIS A 289 26.66 -4.95 4.40
CA HIS A 289 25.90 -5.81 3.52
C HIS A 289 25.42 -5.09 2.25
N PHE A 290 25.17 -3.78 2.34
CA PHE A 290 24.65 -2.93 1.27
C PHE A 290 25.46 -1.63 1.19
N SER A 291 26.50 -1.62 0.37
CA SER A 291 27.52 -0.55 0.35
C SER A 291 26.97 0.86 0.06
N GLN A 292 25.82 0.96 -0.59
CA GLN A 292 25.20 2.23 -1.00
C GLN A 292 23.89 2.53 -0.25
N VAL A 293 23.58 1.78 0.81
CA VAL A 293 22.32 1.97 1.54
C VAL A 293 22.26 3.36 2.17
N ALA A 294 21.17 4.07 1.90
CA ALA A 294 20.84 5.34 2.53
C ALA A 294 19.85 5.13 3.69
N MET A 295 19.65 6.14 4.53
CA MET A 295 18.71 6.06 5.63
C MET A 295 17.87 7.34 5.74
N ASP A 296 16.54 7.16 5.83
CA ASP A 296 15.62 8.20 6.28
C ASP A 296 15.42 8.07 7.80
N LEU A 297 15.33 9.20 8.48
CA LEU A 297 14.90 9.26 9.87
C LEU A 297 13.39 9.54 9.92
N CYS A 298 12.64 8.72 10.64
CA CYS A 298 11.20 8.90 10.80
C CYS A 298 10.89 9.83 11.98
N GLY A 299 10.09 10.86 11.72
CA GLY A 299 9.81 11.96 12.63
C GLY A 299 8.57 11.79 13.50
N TRP A 300 8.38 10.63 14.10
CA TRP A 300 7.31 10.47 15.07
C TRP A 300 7.72 11.06 16.43
N TRP A 301 6.82 11.84 17.02
CA TRP A 301 7.00 12.39 18.37
C TRP A 301 8.25 13.26 18.56
N VAL A 302 8.53 14.17 17.62
CA VAL A 302 9.72 15.04 17.66
C VAL A 302 9.37 16.39 18.23
N THR A 303 10.12 16.82 19.23
CA THR A 303 10.10 18.18 19.80
C THR A 303 11.12 19.08 19.09
N ASP A 304 11.04 20.41 19.29
CA ASP A 304 12.00 21.37 18.71
C ASP A 304 13.43 21.09 19.16
N GLU A 305 13.64 20.70 20.43
CA GLU A 305 14.96 20.35 20.95
C GLU A 305 15.51 19.09 20.29
N GLU A 306 14.67 18.09 20.10
CA GLU A 306 15.06 16.86 19.40
C GLU A 306 15.38 17.14 17.93
N MET A 307 14.66 18.06 17.28
CA MET A 307 14.99 18.48 15.91
C MET A 307 16.34 19.20 15.83
N ARG A 308 16.72 19.97 16.87
CA ARG A 308 18.06 20.56 16.94
C ARG A 308 19.13 19.45 16.97
N LEU A 309 18.94 18.43 17.80
CA LEU A 309 19.85 17.28 17.87
C LEU A 309 19.93 16.50 16.55
N ILE A 310 18.82 16.33 15.85
CA ILE A 310 18.79 15.69 14.52
C ILE A 310 19.60 16.51 13.53
N ARG A 311 19.42 17.84 13.49
CA ARG A 311 20.19 18.72 12.58
C ARG A 311 21.69 18.64 12.83
N GLU A 312 22.11 18.67 14.10
CA GLU A 312 23.51 18.51 14.47
C GLU A 312 24.08 17.15 14.06
N PHE A 313 23.30 16.08 14.26
CA PHE A 313 23.67 14.72 13.86
C PHE A 313 23.80 14.59 12.34
N VAL A 314 22.86 15.13 11.58
CA VAL A 314 22.89 15.11 10.11
C VAL A 314 24.04 15.96 9.56
N ALA A 315 24.35 17.09 10.16
CA ALA A 315 25.47 17.93 9.74
C ALA A 315 26.84 17.29 10.04
N GLY A 316 26.90 16.34 10.97
CA GLY A 316 28.10 15.66 11.44
C GLY A 316 28.13 14.18 11.05
N PRO A 317 27.79 13.24 11.99
CA PRO A 317 27.98 11.81 11.79
C PRO A 317 27.20 11.20 10.60
N ALA A 318 26.02 11.73 10.31
CA ALA A 318 25.14 11.18 9.28
C ALA A 318 25.27 11.83 7.89
N ARG A 319 26.16 12.82 7.72
CA ARG A 319 26.25 13.65 6.51
C ARG A 319 26.31 12.87 5.20
N GLU A 320 26.99 11.73 5.19
CA GLU A 320 27.23 10.97 3.96
C GLU A 320 26.11 9.99 3.61
N TRP A 321 25.27 9.60 4.57
CA TRP A 321 24.29 8.54 4.39
C TRP A 321 22.86 8.93 4.73
N PHE A 322 22.65 10.11 5.31
CA PHE A 322 21.30 10.63 5.55
C PHE A 322 20.66 10.98 4.20
N HIS A 323 19.50 10.39 3.94
CA HIS A 323 18.76 10.64 2.73
C HIS A 323 17.66 11.69 2.93
N GLY A 324 16.89 11.60 4.03
CA GLY A 324 15.84 12.55 4.31
C GLY A 324 15.17 12.29 5.66
N PHE A 325 14.28 13.21 6.00
CA PHE A 325 13.42 13.10 7.16
C PHE A 325 12.00 12.76 6.72
N GLN A 326 11.29 11.87 7.43
CA GLN A 326 9.93 11.53 7.11
C GLN A 326 8.96 12.11 8.11
N PHE A 327 8.04 12.92 7.63
CA PHE A 327 6.93 13.46 8.40
C PHE A 327 5.65 12.71 8.13
N SER A 328 4.86 12.46 9.19
CA SER A 328 3.54 11.87 9.04
C SER A 328 2.61 12.84 8.30
N ALA A 329 1.94 12.33 7.27
CA ALA A 329 0.90 13.03 6.54
C ALA A 329 -0.36 12.16 6.50
N THR A 330 -1.52 12.79 6.70
CA THR A 330 -2.82 12.15 6.62
C THR A 330 -3.74 12.92 5.68
N TYR A 331 -4.90 12.37 5.35
CA TYR A 331 -5.86 13.06 4.52
C TYR A 331 -6.29 14.42 5.11
N GLY A 332 -5.96 15.49 4.42
CA GLY A 332 -6.34 16.84 4.80
C GLY A 332 -5.53 17.46 5.96
N VAL A 333 -4.56 16.72 6.48
CA VAL A 333 -3.70 17.18 7.59
C VAL A 333 -2.23 16.98 7.21
N PHE A 334 -1.85 17.52 6.09
CA PHE A 334 -0.45 17.80 5.83
C PHE A 334 -0.25 19.29 6.12
N GLU A 335 -0.26 19.63 7.38
CA GLU A 335 0.06 20.97 7.86
C GLU A 335 1.57 21.16 7.79
N LEU A 336 2.03 21.39 6.57
CA LEU A 336 3.44 21.64 6.28
C LEU A 336 3.96 23.05 6.53
N PRO A 337 3.17 24.10 6.80
CA PRO A 337 3.76 25.41 7.07
C PRO A 337 4.86 25.34 8.13
N ASP A 338 4.71 24.44 9.09
CA ASP A 338 5.63 24.32 10.22
C ASP A 338 6.82 23.38 9.95
N VAL A 339 6.73 22.48 8.97
CA VAL A 339 7.80 21.51 8.69
C VAL A 339 9.11 22.21 8.32
N ARG A 340 9.07 23.21 7.46
CA ARG A 340 10.28 23.96 7.09
C ARG A 340 10.83 24.81 8.25
N THR A 341 9.98 25.32 9.09
CA THR A 341 10.41 26.02 10.31
C THR A 341 11.21 25.08 11.21
N VAL A 342 10.76 23.84 11.32
CA VAL A 342 11.39 22.82 12.15
C VAL A 342 12.63 22.20 11.48
N LEU A 343 12.53 21.80 10.21
CA LEU A 343 13.61 21.11 9.49
C LEU A 343 14.67 22.04 8.90
N GLY A 344 14.35 23.31 8.64
CA GLY A 344 15.22 24.18 7.84
C GLY A 344 15.38 23.61 6.42
N ASP A 345 16.63 23.49 5.98
CA ASP A 345 16.98 23.03 4.63
C ASP A 345 17.14 21.49 4.50
N LEU A 346 16.87 20.72 5.56
CA LEU A 346 16.98 19.27 5.48
C LEU A 346 16.01 18.70 4.45
N PRO A 347 16.45 17.72 3.63
CA PRO A 347 15.56 17.03 2.72
C PRO A 347 14.51 16.23 3.50
N PHE A 348 13.28 16.20 2.99
CA PHE A 348 12.23 15.43 3.63
C PHE A 348 11.21 14.87 2.64
N SER A 349 10.53 13.81 3.05
CA SER A 349 9.40 13.20 2.37
C SER A 349 8.22 13.01 3.33
N ALA A 350 7.04 12.80 2.76
CA ALA A 350 5.86 12.50 3.54
C ALA A 350 5.77 10.99 3.84
N PHE A 351 5.58 10.61 5.11
CA PHE A 351 5.03 9.30 5.47
C PHE A 351 3.51 9.41 5.39
N PHE A 352 2.96 9.02 4.22
CA PHE A 352 1.60 9.38 3.82
C PHE A 352 0.63 8.23 4.03
N HIS A 353 -0.25 8.36 5.02
CA HIS A 353 -1.30 7.38 5.30
C HIS A 353 -2.42 7.50 4.27
N ILE A 354 -2.56 6.52 3.38
CA ILE A 354 -3.59 6.48 2.34
C ILE A 354 -4.61 5.37 2.50
N GLY A 355 -4.37 4.41 3.36
CA GLY A 355 -5.24 3.27 3.61
C GLY A 355 -5.75 3.24 5.03
N PHE A 356 -4.87 3.45 5.99
CA PHE A 356 -5.27 3.62 7.36
C PHE A 356 -5.96 4.97 7.51
N SER A 357 -7.26 4.95 7.51
CA SER A 357 -8.04 6.15 7.63
C SER A 357 -8.03 6.66 9.07
N HIS A 358 -7.40 7.79 9.31
CA HIS A 358 -7.74 8.62 10.45
C HIS A 358 -9.15 9.22 10.29
N ASP A 359 -9.77 9.05 9.12
CA ASP A 359 -11.18 9.33 8.92
C ASP A 359 -12.02 8.19 9.49
N ARG A 360 -12.33 8.30 10.76
CA ARG A 360 -13.15 7.31 11.50
C ARG A 360 -14.55 7.10 10.93
N ARG A 361 -14.96 7.88 9.93
CA ARG A 361 -16.23 7.73 9.24
C ARG A 361 -16.23 6.52 8.30
N ASP A 362 -15.08 6.17 7.71
CA ASP A 362 -14.99 4.99 6.83
C ASP A 362 -14.71 3.72 7.63
N VAL A 363 -15.78 3.09 8.10
CA VAL A 363 -15.71 1.82 8.85
C VAL A 363 -15.23 0.64 8.00
N TYR A 364 -15.10 0.83 6.69
CA TYR A 364 -14.66 -0.21 5.73
C TYR A 364 -13.19 -0.06 5.32
N TYR A 365 -12.46 0.90 5.87
CA TYR A 365 -11.14 1.33 5.40
C TYR A 365 -10.09 0.21 5.26
N LYS A 366 -10.20 -0.89 6.00
CA LYS A 366 -9.27 -2.03 5.89
C LYS A 366 -9.73 -3.14 4.95
N THR A 367 -11.00 -3.21 4.61
CA THR A 367 -11.59 -4.31 3.85
C THR A 367 -12.40 -3.88 2.64
N GLY A 368 -12.75 -2.60 2.55
CA GLY A 368 -13.43 -2.03 1.39
C GLY A 368 -12.50 -1.16 0.55
N ILE A 369 -12.87 -0.89 -0.70
CA ILE A 369 -12.15 0.08 -1.50
C ILE A 369 -12.19 1.43 -0.80
N HIS A 370 -11.04 2.04 -0.63
CA HIS A 370 -10.94 3.37 -0.06
C HIS A 370 -10.77 4.40 -1.19
N SER A 371 -11.62 5.44 -1.20
CA SER A 371 -11.56 6.50 -2.20
C SER A 371 -11.23 7.83 -1.54
N ALA A 372 -10.13 8.47 -1.98
CA ALA A 372 -9.67 9.73 -1.43
C ALA A 372 -9.02 10.63 -2.51
N SER A 373 -9.59 10.65 -3.71
CA SER A 373 -8.98 11.26 -4.90
C SER A 373 -8.68 12.75 -4.75
N ARG A 374 -9.63 13.54 -4.25
CA ARG A 374 -9.50 14.98 -4.04
C ARG A 374 -8.53 15.28 -2.89
N ARG A 375 -8.62 14.50 -1.82
CA ARG A 375 -7.76 14.65 -0.64
C ARG A 375 -6.32 14.30 -0.94
N ILE A 376 -6.06 13.21 -1.67
CA ILE A 376 -4.72 12.83 -2.13
C ILE A 376 -4.15 13.92 -3.04
N GLN A 377 -4.92 14.40 -4.01
CA GLN A 377 -4.45 15.46 -4.89
C GLN A 377 -4.10 16.75 -4.12
N SER A 378 -4.93 17.13 -3.15
CA SER A 378 -4.66 18.32 -2.32
C SER A 378 -3.33 18.22 -1.59
N VAL A 379 -3.05 17.07 -0.98
CA VAL A 379 -1.79 16.82 -0.27
C VAL A 379 -0.60 16.82 -1.24
N ILE A 380 -0.68 16.08 -2.34
CA ILE A 380 0.44 15.97 -3.30
C ILE A 380 0.74 17.34 -3.96
N LYS A 381 -0.27 18.15 -4.27
CA LYS A 381 -0.06 19.51 -4.78
C LYS A 381 0.68 20.41 -3.80
N SER A 382 0.55 20.16 -2.50
CA SER A 382 1.26 20.95 -1.48
C SER A 382 2.75 20.63 -1.41
N PHE A 383 3.20 19.49 -1.95
CA PHE A 383 4.61 19.06 -1.88
C PHE A 383 5.56 20.05 -2.53
N ALA A 384 5.25 20.53 -3.74
CA ALA A 384 6.10 21.48 -4.44
C ALA A 384 6.29 22.78 -3.65
N ALA A 385 5.21 23.33 -3.08
CA ALA A 385 5.24 24.54 -2.27
C ALA A 385 6.12 24.39 -1.02
N GLN A 386 6.28 23.18 -0.52
CA GLN A 386 7.03 22.85 0.69
C GLN A 386 8.43 22.28 0.38
N GLN A 387 8.79 22.14 -0.90
CA GLN A 387 10.02 21.46 -1.31
C GLN A 387 10.12 20.03 -0.74
N CYS A 388 8.98 19.36 -0.61
CA CYS A 388 8.91 17.95 -0.22
C CYS A 388 9.33 17.07 -1.41
N LEU A 389 10.18 16.07 -1.16
CA LEU A 389 10.71 15.19 -2.21
C LEU A 389 9.68 14.18 -2.73
N GLY A 390 8.50 14.11 -2.10
CA GLY A 390 7.47 13.14 -2.42
C GLY A 390 7.01 12.35 -1.19
N PHE A 391 6.68 11.07 -1.37
CA PHE A 391 6.01 10.31 -0.32
C PHE A 391 6.49 8.86 -0.23
N ASN A 392 6.34 8.32 0.99
CA ASN A 392 6.25 6.89 1.26
C ASN A 392 4.82 6.65 1.77
N THR A 393 3.96 6.01 0.96
CA THR A 393 2.58 5.75 1.38
C THR A 393 2.54 4.64 2.42
N TYR A 394 1.71 4.80 3.46
CA TYR A 394 1.41 3.71 4.37
C TYR A 394 0.13 3.01 3.94
N ASN A 395 0.22 1.71 3.71
CA ASN A 395 -0.84 0.88 3.16
C ASN A 395 -1.06 -0.34 4.05
N GLU A 396 -2.31 -0.76 4.24
CA GLU A 396 -2.64 -1.91 5.09
C GLU A 396 -3.47 -2.98 4.39
N SER A 397 -4.02 -2.70 3.20
CA SER A 397 -4.88 -3.67 2.52
C SER A 397 -4.92 -3.48 1.01
N PHE A 398 -5.45 -4.46 0.31
CA PHE A 398 -5.81 -4.33 -1.11
C PHE A 398 -6.89 -3.27 -1.36
N GLY A 399 -7.58 -2.83 -0.30
CA GLY A 399 -8.51 -1.71 -0.35
C GLY A 399 -7.87 -0.39 -0.75
N ASP A 400 -6.56 -0.27 -0.53
CA ASP A 400 -5.78 0.92 -0.85
C ASP A 400 -5.37 1.00 -2.32
N HIS A 401 -5.61 -0.05 -3.10
CA HIS A 401 -5.16 -0.20 -4.48
C HIS A 401 -5.52 0.99 -5.38
N TYR A 402 -6.76 1.51 -5.27
CA TYR A 402 -7.16 2.71 -6.00
C TYR A 402 -6.40 3.96 -5.55
N ASN A 403 -6.20 4.14 -4.25
CA ASN A 403 -5.42 5.26 -3.71
C ASN A 403 -3.93 5.15 -4.08
N GLN A 404 -3.38 3.95 -4.15
CA GLN A 404 -2.02 3.72 -4.64
C GLN A 404 -1.88 4.11 -6.12
N PHE A 405 -2.87 3.76 -6.95
CA PHE A 405 -2.93 4.23 -8.33
C PHE A 405 -2.92 5.76 -8.38
N LEU A 406 -3.79 6.41 -7.62
CA LEU A 406 -3.87 7.87 -7.58
C LEU A 406 -2.56 8.51 -7.11
N CYS A 407 -1.95 7.98 -6.03
CA CYS A 407 -0.67 8.47 -5.52
C CYS A 407 0.44 8.34 -6.57
N SER A 408 0.55 7.18 -7.23
CA SER A 408 1.54 6.96 -8.28
C SER A 408 1.37 7.97 -9.43
N ARG A 409 0.14 8.14 -9.92
CA ARG A 409 -0.13 9.03 -11.05
C ARG A 409 0.01 10.52 -10.69
N LEU A 410 -0.56 10.93 -9.55
CA LEU A 410 -0.46 12.31 -9.06
C LEU A 410 0.96 12.65 -8.59
N GLY A 411 1.71 11.69 -8.06
CA GLY A 411 3.13 11.88 -7.73
C GLY A 411 3.96 12.22 -8.96
N ARG A 412 3.65 11.64 -10.11
CA ARG A 412 4.30 11.96 -11.38
C ARG A 412 3.77 13.27 -11.97
N ILE A 413 2.46 13.49 -11.95
CA ILE A 413 1.78 14.65 -12.54
C ILE A 413 0.78 15.22 -11.53
N PRO A 414 1.20 16.06 -10.57
CA PRO A 414 0.34 16.60 -9.52
C PRO A 414 -0.88 17.39 -10.04
N GLY A 415 -0.75 17.95 -11.24
CA GLY A 415 -1.81 18.70 -11.92
C GLY A 415 -2.86 17.84 -12.63
N ALA A 416 -2.68 16.51 -12.71
CA ALA A 416 -3.62 15.64 -13.43
C ALA A 416 -5.03 15.72 -12.83
N ASP A 417 -6.05 15.67 -13.71
CA ASP A 417 -7.45 15.66 -13.28
C ASP A 417 -7.81 14.32 -12.61
N PRO A 418 -8.23 14.31 -11.33
CA PRO A 418 -8.64 13.09 -10.63
C PRO A 418 -9.73 12.31 -11.35
N ARG A 419 -10.63 12.99 -12.07
CA ARG A 419 -11.67 12.33 -12.86
C ARG A 419 -11.07 11.52 -14.00
N MET A 420 -10.16 12.11 -14.77
CA MET A 420 -9.47 11.41 -15.86
C MET A 420 -8.68 10.22 -15.32
N LEU A 421 -7.99 10.38 -14.19
CA LEU A 421 -7.26 9.28 -13.55
C LEU A 421 -8.20 8.18 -13.09
N THR A 422 -9.36 8.52 -12.51
CA THR A 422 -10.35 7.52 -12.09
C THR A 422 -10.93 6.75 -13.28
N GLU A 423 -11.19 7.43 -14.40
CA GLU A 423 -11.59 6.77 -15.64
C GLU A 423 -10.49 5.85 -16.17
N ASP A 424 -9.21 6.26 -16.09
CA ASP A 424 -8.08 5.41 -16.48
C ASP A 424 -7.98 4.17 -15.58
N TYR A 425 -8.14 4.31 -14.26
CA TYR A 425 -8.21 3.19 -13.34
C TYR A 425 -9.32 2.21 -13.70
N CYS A 426 -10.55 2.70 -13.88
CA CYS A 426 -11.70 1.87 -14.24
C CYS A 426 -11.52 1.18 -15.61
N ARG A 427 -10.83 1.82 -16.54
CA ARG A 427 -10.50 1.23 -17.84
C ARG A 427 -9.50 0.10 -17.71
N GLN A 428 -8.40 0.32 -16.98
CA GLN A 428 -7.35 -0.67 -16.79
C GLN A 428 -7.83 -1.84 -15.93
N MET A 429 -8.52 -1.54 -14.82
CA MET A 429 -8.89 -2.55 -13.82
C MET A 429 -10.17 -3.28 -14.14
N TYR A 430 -11.12 -2.65 -14.82
CA TYR A 430 -12.46 -3.22 -15.06
C TYR A 430 -12.76 -3.44 -16.54
N ALA A 431 -11.87 -3.05 -17.44
CA ALA A 431 -12.05 -3.08 -18.90
C ALA A 431 -13.37 -2.43 -19.35
N LEU A 432 -13.77 -1.34 -18.68
CA LEU A 432 -14.97 -0.59 -18.98
C LEU A 432 -14.74 0.48 -20.04
N SER A 433 -15.81 0.83 -20.75
CA SER A 433 -15.80 1.88 -21.78
C SER A 433 -17.10 2.69 -21.79
N GLY A 434 -17.11 3.81 -22.47
CA GLY A 434 -18.30 4.62 -22.75
C GLY A 434 -19.07 5.04 -21.49
N LYS A 435 -20.38 4.79 -21.47
CA LYS A 435 -21.25 5.18 -20.35
C LYS A 435 -20.93 4.41 -19.07
N ASP A 436 -20.59 3.13 -19.18
CA ASP A 436 -20.31 2.28 -18.00
C ASP A 436 -19.02 2.72 -17.30
N LEU A 437 -18.00 3.09 -18.07
CA LEU A 437 -16.76 3.67 -17.57
C LEU A 437 -17.04 4.94 -16.76
N ARG A 438 -17.77 5.90 -17.34
CA ARG A 438 -18.10 7.15 -16.65
C ARG A 438 -18.94 6.91 -15.39
N THR A 439 -19.90 5.99 -15.46
CA THR A 439 -20.73 5.66 -14.29
C THR A 439 -19.91 5.03 -13.16
N ALA A 440 -18.98 4.12 -13.46
CA ALA A 440 -18.10 3.53 -12.45
C ALA A 440 -17.17 4.58 -11.83
N ALA A 441 -16.60 5.47 -12.65
CA ALA A 441 -15.77 6.56 -12.19
C ALA A 441 -16.54 7.55 -11.31
N ASP A 442 -17.77 7.94 -11.70
CA ASP A 442 -18.64 8.81 -10.90
C ASP A 442 -18.91 8.20 -9.51
N VAL A 443 -19.26 6.91 -9.46
CA VAL A 443 -19.50 6.23 -8.18
C VAL A 443 -18.24 6.19 -7.32
N LEU A 444 -17.09 5.92 -7.91
CA LEU A 444 -15.82 5.83 -7.17
C LEU A 444 -15.41 7.19 -6.59
N LEU A 445 -15.62 8.27 -7.33
CA LEU A 445 -15.39 9.65 -6.87
C LEU A 445 -16.40 10.07 -5.78
N ASP A 446 -17.68 9.74 -5.97
CA ASP A 446 -18.74 10.04 -5.01
C ASP A 446 -18.53 9.33 -3.66
N MET A 447 -17.94 8.13 -3.65
CA MET A 447 -17.67 7.36 -2.42
C MET A 447 -16.67 8.05 -1.49
N GLU A 448 -15.90 9.00 -1.97
CA GLU A 448 -14.99 9.79 -1.10
C GLU A 448 -15.75 10.58 -0.02
N ASP A 449 -16.98 10.97 -0.30
CA ASP A 449 -17.81 11.74 0.64
C ASP A 449 -18.47 10.86 1.71
N LEU A 450 -18.43 9.53 1.56
CA LEU A 450 -19.04 8.55 2.47
C LEU A 450 -20.55 8.81 2.74
N ASP A 451 -21.26 9.38 1.76
CA ASP A 451 -22.67 9.68 1.84
C ASP A 451 -23.50 8.41 1.63
N GLU A 452 -23.85 7.74 2.73
CA GLU A 452 -24.61 6.49 2.71
C GLU A 452 -25.99 6.65 2.05
N SER A 453 -26.57 7.85 2.01
CA SER A 453 -27.84 8.10 1.34
C SER A 453 -27.81 7.82 -0.16
N LYS A 454 -26.62 7.88 -0.77
CA LYS A 454 -26.38 7.56 -2.18
C LYS A 454 -26.07 6.08 -2.43
N ALA A 455 -25.84 5.29 -1.39
CA ALA A 455 -25.30 3.93 -1.51
C ALA A 455 -26.20 2.97 -2.30
N GLU A 456 -27.54 3.08 -2.19
CA GLU A 456 -28.46 2.26 -2.98
C GLU A 456 -28.38 2.58 -4.49
N LYS A 457 -28.19 3.86 -4.83
CA LYS A 457 -27.94 4.29 -6.21
C LYS A 457 -26.63 3.70 -6.74
N TRP A 458 -25.56 3.75 -5.95
CA TRP A 458 -24.26 3.16 -6.31
C TRP A 458 -24.35 1.65 -6.48
N LYS A 459 -24.94 0.94 -5.52
CA LYS A 459 -25.18 -0.51 -5.59
C LYS A 459 -25.92 -0.90 -6.87
N THR A 460 -27.00 -0.17 -7.19
CA THR A 460 -27.80 -0.41 -8.40
C THR A 460 -26.98 -0.16 -9.67
N ALA A 461 -26.24 0.95 -9.72
CA ALA A 461 -25.39 1.29 -10.86
C ALA A 461 -24.32 0.23 -11.11
N LEU A 462 -23.58 -0.17 -10.06
CA LEU A 462 -22.53 -1.20 -10.15
C LEU A 462 -23.10 -2.59 -10.48
N GLY A 463 -24.30 -2.93 -9.98
CA GLY A 463 -25.00 -4.16 -10.34
C GLY A 463 -25.33 -4.25 -11.84
N ARG A 464 -25.70 -3.12 -12.45
CA ARG A 464 -25.96 -3.04 -13.91
C ARG A 464 -24.69 -3.16 -14.74
N ILE A 465 -23.57 -2.63 -14.23
CA ILE A 465 -22.26 -2.67 -14.91
C ILE A 465 -21.62 -4.05 -14.82
N ARG A 466 -21.79 -4.78 -13.72
CA ARG A 466 -21.12 -6.06 -13.41
C ARG A 466 -21.06 -7.05 -14.57
N PRO A 467 -22.14 -7.30 -15.36
CA PRO A 467 -22.08 -8.24 -16.49
C PRO A 467 -21.15 -7.81 -17.62
N ARG A 468 -20.73 -6.53 -17.65
CA ARG A 468 -19.87 -5.94 -18.67
C ARG A 468 -18.44 -5.72 -18.20
N VAL A 469 -18.14 -6.09 -16.96
CA VAL A 469 -16.77 -6.08 -16.42
C VAL A 469 -16.02 -7.29 -16.98
N HIS A 470 -14.92 -7.02 -17.66
CA HIS A 470 -14.10 -8.04 -18.31
C HIS A 470 -12.68 -8.11 -17.73
N THR A 471 -12.55 -7.81 -16.47
CA THR A 471 -11.29 -7.88 -15.73
C THR A 471 -10.66 -9.26 -15.87
N PRO A 472 -9.35 -9.37 -16.05
CA PRO A 472 -8.64 -10.65 -15.94
C PRO A 472 -8.96 -11.35 -14.60
N PRO A 473 -9.01 -12.68 -14.55
CA PRO A 473 -9.36 -13.42 -13.33
C PRO A 473 -8.59 -12.97 -12.09
N ARG A 474 -7.31 -12.62 -12.25
CA ARG A 474 -6.43 -12.13 -11.17
C ARG A 474 -6.81 -10.76 -10.59
N GLN A 475 -7.64 -9.99 -11.29
CA GLN A 475 -8.10 -8.65 -10.88
C GLN A 475 -9.61 -8.60 -10.62
N GLN A 476 -10.32 -9.73 -10.72
CA GLN A 476 -11.77 -9.75 -10.47
C GLN A 476 -12.13 -9.29 -9.07
N TRP A 477 -11.28 -9.53 -8.10
CA TRP A 477 -11.45 -9.06 -6.73
C TRP A 477 -11.63 -7.54 -6.66
N ALA A 478 -10.96 -6.76 -7.48
CA ALA A 478 -10.98 -5.30 -7.41
C ALA A 478 -12.37 -4.72 -7.70
N PHE A 479 -13.11 -5.27 -8.68
CA PHE A 479 -14.48 -4.82 -8.95
C PHE A 479 -15.48 -5.36 -7.91
N GLU A 480 -15.36 -6.61 -7.50
CA GLU A 480 -16.23 -7.18 -6.45
C GLU A 480 -16.04 -6.45 -5.12
N HIS A 481 -14.83 -6.10 -4.76
CA HIS A 481 -14.48 -5.27 -3.63
C HIS A 481 -15.21 -3.91 -3.64
N PHE A 482 -15.18 -3.23 -4.78
CA PHE A 482 -15.88 -1.97 -5.01
C PHE A 482 -17.42 -2.13 -4.88
N ARG A 483 -17.97 -3.16 -5.53
CA ARG A 483 -19.39 -3.46 -5.52
C ARG A 483 -19.92 -3.86 -4.14
N ILE A 484 -19.14 -4.67 -3.41
CA ILE A 484 -19.53 -5.12 -2.06
C ILE A 484 -19.57 -3.95 -1.09
N LYS A 485 -18.58 -3.04 -1.13
CA LYS A 485 -18.62 -1.83 -0.29
C LYS A 485 -19.91 -1.02 -0.50
N ALA A 486 -20.29 -0.77 -1.75
CA ALA A 486 -21.55 -0.08 -2.04
C ALA A 486 -22.77 -0.84 -1.47
N GLY A 487 -22.74 -2.16 -1.50
CA GLY A 487 -23.78 -3.01 -0.92
C GLY A 487 -23.85 -2.94 0.60
N LEU A 488 -22.70 -2.92 1.28
CA LEU A 488 -22.59 -2.78 2.73
C LEU A 488 -23.10 -1.40 3.18
N MET A 489 -22.65 -0.32 2.52
CA MET A 489 -23.13 1.03 2.81
C MET A 489 -24.64 1.18 2.62
N ALA A 490 -25.22 0.58 1.57
CA ALA A 490 -26.65 0.60 1.35
C ALA A 490 -27.43 -0.16 2.44
N LEU A 491 -26.87 -1.25 2.95
CA LEU A 491 -27.47 -2.00 4.06
C LEU A 491 -27.36 -1.21 5.36
N ASP A 492 -26.21 -0.60 5.64
CA ASP A 492 -26.00 0.19 6.86
C ASP A 492 -26.91 1.41 6.89
N HIS A 493 -27.09 2.11 5.76
CA HIS A 493 -28.07 3.17 5.63
C HIS A 493 -29.51 2.70 5.92
N ALA A 494 -29.89 1.53 5.39
CA ALA A 494 -31.24 0.98 5.61
C ALA A 494 -31.45 0.44 7.05
N ILE A 495 -30.40 0.00 7.72
CA ILE A 495 -30.41 -0.45 9.11
C ILE A 495 -30.52 0.75 10.05
N GLY A 496 -29.88 1.87 9.72
CA GLY A 496 -29.80 3.08 10.55
C GLY A 496 -28.77 2.99 11.68
N THR A 497 -28.78 4.01 12.55
CA THR A 497 -27.75 4.16 13.60
C THR A 497 -27.90 3.20 14.79
N GLY A 498 -29.08 2.61 14.96
CA GLY A 498 -29.37 1.71 16.09
C GLY A 498 -29.38 2.39 17.47
N ASP A 499 -29.43 3.72 17.52
CA ASP A 499 -29.37 4.48 18.78
C ASP A 499 -30.53 4.17 19.73
N GLY A 500 -31.71 3.77 19.19
CA GLY A 500 -32.89 3.43 19.95
C GLY A 500 -32.95 1.98 20.42
N TRP A 501 -32.03 1.10 19.98
CA TRP A 501 -32.12 -0.33 20.27
C TRP A 501 -31.74 -0.65 21.72
N LYS A 502 -32.68 -1.28 22.44
CA LYS A 502 -32.51 -1.73 23.84
C LYS A 502 -32.85 -3.20 24.00
N THR A 503 -33.74 -3.74 23.16
CA THR A 503 -34.26 -5.11 23.25
C THR A 503 -34.19 -5.81 21.90
N GLN A 504 -34.41 -7.12 21.88
CA GLN A 504 -34.52 -7.90 20.64
C GLN A 504 -35.73 -7.47 19.78
N GLU A 505 -36.78 -6.99 20.41
CA GLU A 505 -37.99 -6.52 19.71
C GLU A 505 -37.69 -5.24 18.89
N ASP A 506 -36.84 -4.35 19.41
CA ASP A 506 -36.42 -3.15 18.68
C ASP A 506 -35.62 -3.48 17.41
N ILE A 507 -34.90 -4.57 17.42
CA ILE A 507 -34.02 -5.01 16.31
C ILE A 507 -34.79 -5.90 15.32
N ALA A 508 -35.82 -6.59 15.76
CA ALA A 508 -36.56 -7.57 14.93
C ALA A 508 -36.88 -7.09 13.51
N PRO A 509 -37.34 -5.85 13.29
CA PRO A 509 -37.63 -5.35 11.94
C PRO A 509 -36.44 -5.28 11.01
N VAL A 510 -35.24 -5.00 11.55
CA VAL A 510 -33.99 -4.82 10.76
C VAL A 510 -33.08 -6.04 10.81
N LEU A 511 -33.38 -7.04 11.62
CA LEU A 511 -32.56 -8.24 11.78
C LEU A 511 -32.27 -8.99 10.46
N PRO A 512 -33.20 -9.10 9.50
CA PRO A 512 -32.91 -9.68 8.19
C PRO A 512 -31.86 -8.89 7.40
N LEU A 513 -31.84 -7.55 7.51
CA LEU A 513 -30.85 -6.70 6.87
C LEU A 513 -29.47 -6.86 7.52
N ILE A 514 -29.42 -6.94 8.84
CA ILE A 514 -28.21 -7.20 9.63
C ILE A 514 -27.59 -8.54 9.21
N ARG A 515 -28.37 -9.61 9.15
CA ARG A 515 -27.90 -10.93 8.69
C ARG A 515 -27.38 -10.89 7.26
N ARG A 516 -28.05 -10.16 6.37
CA ARG A 516 -27.61 -9.98 4.98
C ARG A 516 -26.31 -9.19 4.91
N ARG A 517 -26.14 -8.17 5.75
CA ARG A 517 -24.90 -7.42 5.88
C ARG A 517 -23.73 -8.30 6.26
N PHE A 518 -23.90 -9.14 7.27
CA PHE A 518 -22.84 -10.08 7.70
C PHE A 518 -22.48 -11.08 6.61
N ALA A 519 -23.47 -11.65 5.94
CA ALA A 519 -23.23 -12.56 4.82
C ALA A 519 -22.46 -11.89 3.67
N LEU A 520 -22.76 -10.60 3.38
CA LEU A 520 -22.06 -9.84 2.36
C LEU A 520 -20.61 -9.52 2.78
N GLN A 521 -20.40 -9.20 4.04
CA GLN A 521 -19.06 -8.96 4.60
C GLN A 521 -18.23 -10.25 4.62
N GLU A 522 -18.83 -11.38 4.98
CA GLU A 522 -18.18 -12.69 4.91
C GLU A 522 -17.79 -13.04 3.49
N THR A 523 -18.62 -12.73 2.49
CA THR A 523 -18.29 -12.90 1.07
C THR A 523 -17.04 -12.09 0.70
N LEU A 524 -16.94 -10.84 1.16
CA LEU A 524 -15.76 -10.02 0.91
C LEU A 524 -14.49 -10.69 1.48
N TRP A 525 -14.53 -11.13 2.72
CA TRP A 525 -13.36 -11.70 3.37
C TRP A 525 -12.97 -13.07 2.81
N ARG A 526 -13.95 -13.96 2.63
CA ARG A 526 -13.72 -15.34 2.20
C ARG A 526 -13.43 -15.45 0.71
N ASP A 527 -14.28 -14.85 -0.10
CA ASP A 527 -14.32 -15.12 -1.54
C ASP A 527 -13.49 -14.09 -2.34
N VAL A 528 -13.40 -12.85 -1.84
CA VAL A 528 -12.66 -11.78 -2.51
C VAL A 528 -11.21 -11.72 -2.03
N TYR A 529 -10.99 -11.73 -0.72
CA TYR A 529 -9.64 -11.63 -0.15
C TYR A 529 -8.99 -12.98 0.18
N GLY A 530 -9.75 -14.07 0.14
CA GLY A 530 -9.24 -15.39 0.55
C GLY A 530 -8.88 -15.49 2.04
N LEU A 531 -9.36 -14.57 2.86
CA LEU A 531 -9.01 -14.47 4.29
C LEU A 531 -9.79 -15.46 5.17
N GLY A 532 -10.73 -16.21 4.62
CA GLY A 532 -11.58 -17.15 5.39
C GLY A 532 -10.82 -18.27 6.07
N THR A 533 -9.59 -18.56 5.62
CA THR A 533 -8.69 -19.53 6.26
C THR A 533 -7.76 -18.90 7.29
N LEU A 534 -7.67 -17.59 7.34
CA LEU A 534 -6.78 -16.84 8.22
C LEU A 534 -7.55 -16.34 9.43
N ARG A 535 -7.75 -17.23 10.37
CA ARG A 535 -8.53 -17.01 11.59
C ARG A 535 -7.97 -15.95 12.53
N HIS A 536 -6.80 -15.40 12.23
CA HIS A 536 -6.08 -14.44 13.08
C HIS A 536 -5.91 -13.06 12.46
N CYS A 537 -6.61 -12.78 11.35
CA CYS A 537 -6.54 -11.45 10.75
C CYS A 537 -7.07 -10.37 11.69
N PHE A 538 -6.23 -9.43 12.04
CA PHE A 538 -6.57 -8.27 12.87
C PHE A 538 -7.60 -7.34 12.20
N ILE A 539 -7.62 -7.32 10.88
CA ILE A 539 -8.52 -6.48 10.06
C ILE A 539 -10.00 -6.64 10.45
N PRO A 540 -10.56 -7.84 10.55
CA PRO A 540 -11.95 -8.03 10.96
C PRO A 540 -12.27 -7.52 12.36
N LEU A 541 -11.31 -7.60 13.28
CA LEU A 541 -11.47 -7.14 14.66
C LEU A 541 -11.73 -5.63 14.75
N CYS A 542 -10.97 -4.84 14.01
CA CYS A 542 -11.11 -3.39 13.99
C CYS A 542 -12.46 -2.92 13.44
N MET A 543 -13.02 -3.66 12.48
CA MET A 543 -14.29 -3.30 11.85
C MET A 543 -15.50 -3.71 12.69
N SER A 544 -15.46 -4.89 13.30
CA SER A 544 -16.56 -5.39 14.12
C SER A 544 -16.76 -4.59 15.40
N ALA A 545 -15.68 -4.09 15.98
CA ALA A 545 -15.73 -3.36 17.24
C ALA A 545 -16.40 -1.98 17.13
N ALA A 546 -16.44 -1.39 15.92
CA ALA A 546 -17.01 -0.08 15.69
C ALA A 546 -18.47 -0.10 15.22
N TRP A 547 -18.95 -1.28 14.76
CA TRP A 547 -20.26 -1.36 14.12
C TRP A 547 -21.37 -1.71 15.12
N HIS A 548 -22.36 -0.84 15.23
CA HIS A 548 -23.57 -1.00 16.04
C HIS A 548 -23.33 -1.57 17.44
N PRO A 549 -22.67 -0.84 18.33
CA PRO A 549 -22.36 -1.33 19.69
C PRO A 549 -23.60 -1.73 20.48
N ASN A 550 -24.78 -1.14 20.19
CA ASN A 550 -26.04 -1.54 20.81
C ASN A 550 -26.52 -2.92 20.35
N TYR A 551 -26.29 -3.29 19.08
CA TYR A 551 -26.57 -4.64 18.60
C TYR A 551 -25.77 -5.68 19.38
N LEU A 552 -24.49 -5.46 19.57
CA LEU A 552 -23.61 -6.39 20.28
C LEU A 552 -23.89 -6.50 21.78
N LYS A 553 -24.55 -5.49 22.37
CA LYS A 553 -25.04 -5.60 23.76
C LYS A 553 -26.25 -6.51 23.86
N ILE A 554 -27.09 -6.55 22.84
CA ILE A 554 -28.34 -7.33 22.77
C ILE A 554 -28.07 -8.77 22.29
N TYR A 555 -27.11 -8.93 21.38
CA TYR A 555 -26.68 -10.23 20.83
C TYR A 555 -25.17 -10.45 21.10
N PRO A 556 -24.77 -10.67 22.35
CA PRO A 556 -23.35 -10.83 22.70
C PRO A 556 -22.71 -12.07 22.05
N GLU A 557 -23.51 -13.08 21.70
CA GLU A 557 -23.07 -14.27 20.98
C GLU A 557 -22.56 -13.95 19.57
N ASP A 558 -23.09 -12.94 18.90
CA ASP A 558 -22.67 -12.52 17.57
C ASP A 558 -21.33 -11.77 17.59
N ASN A 559 -20.87 -11.33 18.74
CA ASN A 559 -19.53 -10.74 18.87
C ASN A 559 -18.42 -11.72 18.43
N GLY A 560 -18.67 -13.03 18.59
CA GLY A 560 -17.82 -14.10 18.05
C GLY A 560 -17.94 -14.31 16.55
N ASN A 561 -19.13 -14.10 15.97
CA ASN A 561 -19.41 -14.33 14.56
C ASN A 561 -19.03 -13.14 13.65
N ILE A 562 -18.96 -11.95 14.22
CA ILE A 562 -18.44 -10.74 13.55
C ILE A 562 -16.91 -10.83 13.39
N ARG A 563 -16.27 -11.67 14.20
CA ARG A 563 -14.84 -11.96 14.11
C ARG A 563 -14.65 -13.28 13.37
N PRO A 564 -14.28 -13.29 12.07
CA PRO A 564 -13.82 -14.53 11.45
C PRO A 564 -12.66 -15.09 12.31
N GLY A 565 -12.97 -16.10 13.09
CA GLY A 565 -11.96 -16.82 13.87
C GLY A 565 -11.86 -16.53 15.36
N SER A 566 -12.77 -15.83 16.02
CA SER A 566 -12.79 -15.77 17.49
C SER A 566 -13.41 -17.01 18.11
N ALA A 567 -12.90 -18.19 17.76
CA ALA A 567 -12.84 -19.30 18.70
C ALA A 567 -11.58 -19.14 19.58
N VAL A 568 -11.25 -17.92 20.02
CA VAL A 568 -10.30 -17.73 21.11
C VAL A 568 -11.07 -17.87 22.39
N SER A 569 -10.72 -18.92 23.11
CA SER A 569 -11.24 -19.34 24.38
C SER A 569 -11.70 -18.20 25.29
N LYS A 570 -12.87 -18.36 25.89
CA LYS A 570 -13.36 -17.57 27.02
C LYS A 570 -12.44 -17.69 28.28
N ASN A 571 -11.19 -18.12 28.10
CA ASN A 571 -10.21 -18.33 29.18
C ASN A 571 -8.84 -17.82 28.70
N ALA A 572 -8.60 -16.53 28.81
CA ALA A 572 -7.30 -15.91 28.98
C ALA A 572 -7.49 -14.54 29.66
#